data_b20dfde290bfe1308bdfc4c6e575cf95
#
_entry.id   b20dfde290bfe1308bdfc4c6e575cf95
#
_cell.length_a   1.000
_cell.length_b   1.000
_cell.length_c   1.000
_cell.angle_alpha   90.00
_cell.angle_beta   90.00
_cell.angle_gamma   90.00
#
_symmetry.space_group_name_H-M   'P 1'
#
loop_
_entity.id
_entity.type
_entity.pdbx_description
1 polymer ?
#
loop_
_entity_poly.entity_id
_entity_poly.type
_entity_poly.pdbx_seq_one_letter_code
_entity_poly.pdbx_strand_id
1 'polypeptide(L)'
;AKGHQFDVAYSSRLARSIVTLDILLDRIGQAEIPRQADWRLNERHYGALQGLNKADVIARVGEHQVWRWRRGYMEHAAPLLRTDPDHPVNNPLYADIAPGLLPDVENLAETRERVVAFWREKVVPHISRGERVLISTHGNTLRALLMDLAGMSIREVEGFEIPTARPIRYDFDRHGQALGWRYLDTNIDLAKSA
;
A
#
# COMPACT_ATOMS: atom_id res chain seq x y z
N ALA A 1 8.69 2.33 -23.03
CA ALA A 1 7.48 2.87 -22.38
C ALA A 1 6.28 2.55 -23.24
N LYS A 2 5.24 1.87 -22.67
CA LYS A 2 4.07 1.41 -23.46
C LYS A 2 2.97 2.48 -23.56
N GLY A 3 3.31 3.78 -23.66
CA GLY A 3 2.33 4.84 -23.92
C GLY A 3 1.30 5.08 -22.79
N HIS A 4 1.54 4.58 -21.58
CA HIS A 4 0.70 4.91 -20.43
C HIS A 4 0.92 6.37 -20.05
N GLN A 5 -0.18 7.11 -19.92
CA GLN A 5 -0.17 8.49 -19.44
C GLN A 5 -1.01 8.58 -18.17
N PHE A 6 -0.60 9.47 -17.26
CA PHE A 6 -1.28 9.70 -16.00
C PHE A 6 -1.53 11.20 -15.84
N ASP A 7 -2.59 11.54 -15.12
CA ASP A 7 -3.00 12.91 -14.88
C ASP A 7 -2.56 13.39 -13.50
N VAL A 8 -2.40 12.44 -12.57
CA VAL A 8 -1.93 12.67 -11.19
C VAL A 8 -1.21 11.42 -10.65
N ALA A 9 -0.27 11.62 -9.74
CA ALA A 9 0.44 10.54 -9.08
C ALA A 9 0.45 10.69 -7.55
N TYR A 10 0.42 9.55 -6.85
CA TYR A 10 0.51 9.48 -5.40
C TYR A 10 1.62 8.51 -4.98
N SER A 11 2.28 8.83 -3.87
CA SER A 11 3.21 7.90 -3.20
C SER A 11 2.93 7.84 -1.71
N SER A 12 3.48 6.82 -1.04
CA SER A 12 3.64 6.90 0.40
C SER A 12 4.70 7.95 0.77
N ARG A 13 4.81 8.28 2.06
CA ARG A 13 5.89 9.15 2.56
C ARG A 13 7.23 8.43 2.73
N LEU A 14 7.29 7.13 2.52
CA LEU A 14 8.53 6.37 2.63
C LEU A 14 9.42 6.61 1.41
N ALA A 15 10.69 6.88 1.64
CA ALA A 15 11.66 7.25 0.60
C ALA A 15 11.67 6.27 -0.60
N ARG A 16 11.61 4.94 -0.33
CA ARG A 16 11.58 3.93 -1.39
C ARG A 16 10.38 4.08 -2.34
N SER A 17 9.23 4.53 -1.85
CA SER A 17 8.03 4.74 -2.68
C SER A 17 8.14 6.03 -3.49
N ILE A 18 8.64 7.11 -2.88
CA ILE A 18 8.87 8.40 -3.55
C ILE A 18 9.88 8.23 -4.68
N VAL A 19 11.04 7.65 -4.38
CA VAL A 19 12.10 7.42 -5.38
C VAL A 19 11.63 6.50 -6.52
N THR A 20 10.86 5.45 -6.20
CA THR A 20 10.28 4.58 -7.23
C THR A 20 9.34 5.37 -8.15
N LEU A 21 8.48 6.22 -7.58
CA LEU A 21 7.58 7.05 -8.35
C LEU A 21 8.35 8.03 -9.25
N ASP A 22 9.35 8.72 -8.72
CA ASP A 22 10.16 9.69 -9.46
C ASP A 22 10.88 9.03 -10.66
N ILE A 23 11.54 7.90 -10.42
CA ILE A 23 12.22 7.13 -11.48
C ILE A 23 11.21 6.68 -12.55
N LEU A 24 10.03 6.23 -12.13
CA LEU A 24 9.00 5.74 -13.06
C LEU A 24 8.47 6.89 -13.92
N LEU A 25 8.13 8.02 -13.32
CA LEU A 25 7.63 9.20 -14.04
C LEU A 25 8.65 9.76 -15.01
N ASP A 26 9.93 9.82 -14.62
CA ASP A 26 11.04 10.20 -15.50
C ASP A 26 11.13 9.26 -16.73
N ARG A 27 11.12 7.94 -16.48
CA ARG A 27 11.26 6.92 -17.52
C ARG A 27 10.11 6.89 -18.53
N ILE A 28 8.92 7.33 -18.14
CA ILE A 28 7.77 7.44 -19.05
C ILE A 28 7.59 8.85 -19.62
N GLY A 29 8.49 9.80 -19.31
CA GLY A 29 8.45 11.18 -19.80
C GLY A 29 7.32 12.02 -19.20
N GLN A 30 6.97 11.79 -17.94
CA GLN A 30 5.89 12.48 -17.24
C GLN A 30 6.34 13.04 -15.88
N ALA A 31 7.59 13.51 -15.79
CA ALA A 31 8.15 14.04 -14.55
C ALA A 31 7.38 15.25 -13.98
N GLU A 32 6.63 15.97 -14.82
CA GLU A 32 5.96 17.23 -14.46
C GLU A 32 4.50 17.07 -14.00
N ILE A 33 3.93 15.84 -14.00
CA ILE A 33 2.55 15.69 -13.54
C ILE A 33 2.42 15.98 -12.04
N PRO A 34 1.26 16.46 -11.57
CA PRO A 34 0.98 16.66 -10.16
C PRO A 34 1.22 15.38 -9.35
N ARG A 35 1.98 15.49 -8.25
CA ARG A 35 2.26 14.36 -7.37
C ARG A 35 2.17 14.77 -5.90
N GLN A 36 1.68 13.86 -5.08
CA GLN A 36 1.53 14.07 -3.64
C GLN A 36 1.92 12.80 -2.87
N ALA A 37 2.64 12.98 -1.76
CA ALA A 37 2.90 11.91 -0.80
C ALA A 37 1.84 11.94 0.32
N ASP A 38 1.26 10.78 0.62
CA ASP A 38 0.27 10.63 1.69
C ASP A 38 0.67 9.48 2.62
N TRP A 39 0.69 9.71 3.92
CA TRP A 39 1.09 8.73 4.93
C TRP A 39 0.15 7.51 4.94
N ARG A 40 -1.10 7.67 4.57
CA ARG A 40 -2.07 6.57 4.48
C ARG A 40 -1.72 5.53 3.41
N LEU A 41 -0.74 5.85 2.56
CA LEU A 41 -0.13 4.91 1.61
C LEU A 41 1.15 4.25 2.14
N ASN A 42 1.59 4.56 3.37
CA ASN A 42 2.76 3.90 3.96
C ASN A 42 2.56 2.38 4.07
N GLU A 43 3.67 1.64 4.09
CA GLU A 43 3.64 0.23 4.43
C GLU A 43 3.04 0.03 5.82
N ARG A 44 2.36 -1.10 6.04
CA ARG A 44 1.84 -1.51 7.34
C ARG A 44 2.91 -1.37 8.42
N HIS A 45 2.57 -0.77 9.53
CA HIS A 45 3.48 -0.60 10.65
C HIS A 45 3.55 -1.88 11.49
N TYR A 46 4.74 -2.47 11.54
CA TYR A 46 4.94 -3.76 12.23
C TYR A 46 5.22 -3.64 13.73
N GLY A 47 5.02 -2.44 14.33
CA GLY A 47 5.26 -2.21 15.75
C GLY A 47 6.71 -2.52 16.17
N ALA A 48 6.87 -3.22 17.27
CA ALA A 48 8.20 -3.58 17.80
C ALA A 48 9.02 -4.53 16.89
N LEU A 49 8.48 -4.96 15.74
CA LEU A 49 9.25 -5.71 14.73
C LEU A 49 9.93 -4.82 13.69
N GLN A 50 9.70 -3.50 13.73
CA GLN A 50 10.36 -2.56 12.81
C GLN A 50 11.88 -2.67 12.96
N GLY A 51 12.59 -2.70 11.83
CA GLY A 51 14.06 -2.81 11.79
C GLY A 51 14.65 -4.16 12.18
N LEU A 52 13.87 -5.09 12.74
CA LEU A 52 14.39 -6.40 13.14
C LEU A 52 14.60 -7.34 11.95
N ASN A 53 15.65 -8.14 12.00
CA ASN A 53 15.89 -9.18 11.04
C ASN A 53 14.83 -10.28 11.17
N LYS A 54 14.18 -10.63 10.04
CA LYS A 54 13.13 -11.65 10.02
C LYS A 54 13.59 -13.02 10.53
N ALA A 55 14.81 -13.43 10.20
CA ALA A 55 15.35 -14.75 10.63
C ALA A 55 15.53 -14.80 12.15
N ASP A 56 16.01 -13.72 12.76
CA ASP A 56 16.20 -13.64 14.21
C ASP A 56 14.86 -13.66 14.95
N VAL A 57 13.82 -13.02 14.40
CA VAL A 57 12.47 -13.08 14.97
C VAL A 57 11.90 -14.48 14.86
N ILE A 58 12.05 -15.14 13.70
CA ILE A 58 11.63 -16.55 13.51
C ILE A 58 12.31 -17.47 14.52
N ALA A 59 13.61 -17.31 14.74
CA ALA A 59 14.35 -18.12 15.70
C ALA A 59 13.81 -17.98 17.15
N ARG A 60 13.27 -16.80 17.50
CA ARG A 60 12.74 -16.54 18.85
C ARG A 60 11.29 -16.99 19.06
N VAL A 61 10.43 -16.81 18.08
CA VAL A 61 8.98 -17.00 18.25
C VAL A 61 8.37 -18.05 17.31
N GLY A 62 9.15 -18.59 16.40
CA GLY A 62 8.71 -19.57 15.40
C GLY A 62 8.12 -18.93 14.14
N GLU A 63 8.22 -19.67 13.03
CA GLU A 63 7.80 -19.22 11.70
C GLU A 63 6.29 -18.93 11.61
N HIS A 64 5.48 -19.82 12.21
CA HIS A 64 4.03 -19.68 12.22
C HIS A 64 3.57 -18.37 12.88
N GLN A 65 4.16 -17.99 14.02
CA GLN A 65 3.81 -16.73 14.70
C GLN A 65 4.24 -15.52 13.86
N VAL A 66 5.42 -15.57 13.25
CA VAL A 66 5.88 -14.49 12.35
C VAL A 66 4.96 -14.37 11.13
N TRP A 67 4.53 -15.50 10.57
CA TRP A 67 3.57 -15.51 9.47
C TRP A 67 2.25 -14.85 9.89
N ARG A 68 1.67 -15.21 11.04
CA ARG A 68 0.44 -14.60 11.59
C ARG A 68 0.58 -13.08 11.69
N TRP A 69 1.65 -12.57 12.28
CA TRP A 69 1.90 -11.15 12.42
C TRP A 69 2.09 -10.42 11.08
N ARG A 70 2.65 -11.09 10.09
CA ARG A 70 2.96 -10.47 8.79
C ARG A 70 1.85 -10.64 7.75
N ARG A 71 0.99 -11.63 7.91
CA ARG A 71 -0.04 -11.99 6.92
C ARG A 71 -1.46 -11.95 7.47
N GLY A 72 -1.64 -12.20 8.74
CA GLY A 72 -2.94 -12.24 9.39
C GLY A 72 -3.69 -10.91 9.26
N TYR A 73 -5.00 -11.03 9.06
CA TYR A 73 -5.87 -9.89 8.87
C TYR A 73 -6.06 -9.06 10.14
N MET A 74 -6.32 -9.74 11.28
CA MET A 74 -6.58 -9.09 12.58
C MET A 74 -5.40 -9.14 13.54
N GLU A 75 -4.30 -9.79 13.18
CA GLU A 75 -3.19 -9.99 14.09
C GLU A 75 -2.04 -9.02 13.85
N HIS A 76 -1.42 -8.60 14.92
CA HIS A 76 -0.23 -7.76 14.91
C HIS A 76 0.76 -8.19 16.00
N ALA A 77 2.00 -7.75 15.89
CA ALA A 77 3.03 -7.87 16.91
C ALA A 77 2.78 -6.89 18.06
N ALA A 78 3.68 -6.84 19.04
CA ALA A 78 3.63 -5.83 20.07
C ALA A 78 3.76 -4.42 19.46
N PRO A 79 3.08 -3.41 20.04
CA PRO A 79 3.23 -2.03 19.61
C PRO A 79 4.65 -1.52 19.86
N LEU A 80 5.11 -0.60 19.03
CA LEU A 80 6.31 0.18 19.29
C LEU A 80 5.95 1.28 20.30
N LEU A 81 6.80 1.48 21.29
CA LEU A 81 6.54 2.50 22.30
C LEU A 81 6.67 3.90 21.69
N ARG A 82 5.77 4.81 22.05
CA ARG A 82 5.81 6.21 21.57
C ARG A 82 7.05 6.99 22.01
N THR A 83 7.76 6.48 23.02
CA THR A 83 9.06 7.02 23.47
C THR A 83 10.24 6.50 22.64
N ASP A 84 10.02 5.50 21.79
CA ASP A 84 11.05 4.97 20.90
C ASP A 84 11.42 6.02 19.83
N PRO A 85 12.70 6.32 19.60
CA PRO A 85 13.12 7.28 18.57
C PRO A 85 12.63 6.95 17.16
N ASP A 86 12.45 5.67 16.84
CA ASP A 86 11.98 5.20 15.53
C ASP A 86 10.45 5.22 15.40
N HIS A 87 9.73 5.57 16.47
CA HIS A 87 8.28 5.68 16.39
C HIS A 87 7.86 6.84 15.48
N PRO A 88 6.84 6.67 14.61
CA PRO A 88 6.40 7.70 13.67
C PRO A 88 6.11 9.07 14.30
N VAL A 89 5.63 9.12 15.55
CA VAL A 89 5.35 10.40 16.23
C VAL A 89 6.60 11.24 16.50
N ASN A 90 7.78 10.63 16.51
CA ASN A 90 9.06 11.28 16.75
C ASN A 90 9.78 11.63 15.45
N ASN A 91 9.22 11.24 14.30
CA ASN A 91 9.83 11.50 12.99
C ASN A 91 9.27 12.80 12.38
N PRO A 92 10.13 13.81 12.10
CA PRO A 92 9.72 15.08 11.51
C PRO A 92 8.92 14.95 10.21
N LEU A 93 9.08 13.83 9.49
CA LEU A 93 8.34 13.55 8.26
C LEU A 93 6.80 13.51 8.50
N TYR A 94 6.35 13.30 9.73
CA TYR A 94 4.93 13.21 10.09
C TYR A 94 4.47 14.33 11.02
N ALA A 95 5.25 15.41 11.14
CA ALA A 95 4.94 16.52 12.05
C ALA A 95 3.61 17.24 11.75
N ASP A 96 3.12 17.14 10.51
CA ASP A 96 1.83 17.66 10.06
C ASP A 96 0.65 16.71 10.32
N ILE A 97 0.90 15.50 10.84
CA ILE A 97 -0.12 14.51 11.14
C ILE A 97 -0.44 14.51 12.62
N ALA A 98 -1.72 14.53 12.96
CA ALA A 98 -2.13 14.43 14.36
C ALA A 98 -1.56 13.14 14.98
N PRO A 99 -0.88 13.22 16.14
CA PRO A 99 -0.20 12.07 16.75
C PRO A 99 -1.10 10.85 16.99
N GLY A 100 -2.40 11.06 17.20
CA GLY A 100 -3.38 9.98 17.40
C GLY A 100 -3.72 9.21 16.14
N LEU A 101 -3.34 9.68 14.95
CA LEU A 101 -3.53 8.99 13.68
C LEU A 101 -2.33 8.13 13.30
N LEU A 102 -1.18 8.35 13.93
CA LEU A 102 0.03 7.58 13.64
C LEU A 102 0.02 6.27 14.42
N PRO A 103 0.19 5.12 13.75
CA PRO A 103 0.05 3.82 14.38
C PRO A 103 1.26 3.46 15.26
N ASP A 104 0.99 2.89 16.42
CA ASP A 104 2.00 2.22 17.26
C ASP A 104 2.31 0.81 16.70
N VAL A 105 1.32 0.18 16.05
CA VAL A 105 1.38 -1.09 15.31
C VAL A 105 0.12 -1.17 14.44
N GLU A 106 0.16 -1.96 13.38
CA GLU A 106 -1.03 -2.23 12.54
C GLU A 106 -1.18 -3.71 12.22
N ASN A 107 -2.42 -4.18 12.18
CA ASN A 107 -2.85 -5.36 11.42
C ASN A 107 -3.30 -4.95 10.01
N LEU A 108 -3.75 -5.92 9.20
CA LEU A 108 -4.18 -5.60 7.83
C LEU A 108 -5.53 -4.87 7.79
N ALA A 109 -6.41 -5.10 8.78
CA ALA A 109 -7.70 -4.41 8.88
C ALA A 109 -7.49 -2.90 9.12
N GLU A 110 -6.62 -2.52 10.06
CA GLU A 110 -6.28 -1.12 10.36
C GLU A 110 -5.59 -0.46 9.15
N THR A 111 -4.66 -1.17 8.49
CA THR A 111 -4.07 -0.70 7.23
C THR A 111 -5.14 -0.45 6.16
N ARG A 112 -6.16 -1.34 6.06
CA ARG A 112 -7.28 -1.19 5.14
C ARG A 112 -8.13 0.05 5.43
N GLU A 113 -8.43 0.31 6.69
CA GLU A 113 -9.22 1.50 7.07
C GLU A 113 -8.59 2.78 6.55
N ARG A 114 -7.29 3.00 6.79
CA ARG A 114 -6.62 4.24 6.35
C ARG A 114 -6.42 4.32 4.83
N VAL A 115 -6.12 3.20 4.16
CA VAL A 115 -5.91 3.24 2.70
C VAL A 115 -7.23 3.40 1.94
N VAL A 116 -8.32 2.83 2.44
CA VAL A 116 -9.66 3.02 1.86
C VAL A 116 -10.16 4.46 2.09
N ALA A 117 -9.87 5.05 3.24
CA ALA A 117 -10.16 6.47 3.47
C ALA A 117 -9.39 7.37 2.49
N PHE A 118 -8.08 7.12 2.28
CA PHE A 118 -7.29 7.79 1.24
C PHE A 118 -7.91 7.61 -0.14
N TRP A 119 -8.25 6.37 -0.51
CA TRP A 119 -8.84 6.05 -1.81
C TRP A 119 -10.11 6.85 -2.08
N ARG A 120 -11.04 6.85 -1.13
CA ARG A 120 -12.32 7.56 -1.26
C ARG A 120 -12.13 9.08 -1.36
N GLU A 121 -11.22 9.63 -0.55
CA GLU A 121 -11.00 11.08 -0.48
C GLU A 121 -10.17 11.61 -1.67
N LYS A 122 -9.10 10.91 -2.03
CA LYS A 122 -8.12 11.42 -2.99
C LYS A 122 -8.26 10.82 -4.38
N VAL A 123 -8.57 9.54 -4.52
CA VAL A 123 -8.51 8.83 -5.81
C VAL A 123 -9.87 8.82 -6.51
N VAL A 124 -10.94 8.52 -5.81
CA VAL A 124 -12.30 8.46 -6.40
C VAL A 124 -12.68 9.75 -7.15
N PRO A 125 -12.40 10.97 -6.65
CA PRO A 125 -12.69 12.20 -7.40
C PRO A 125 -11.97 12.29 -8.75
N HIS A 126 -10.74 11.79 -8.85
CA HIS A 126 -10.00 11.74 -10.12
C HIS A 126 -10.65 10.74 -11.10
N ILE A 127 -10.94 9.53 -10.62
CA ILE A 127 -11.61 8.51 -11.45
C ILE A 127 -12.95 9.01 -11.98
N SER A 128 -13.75 9.70 -11.14
CA SER A 128 -15.05 10.27 -11.53
C SER A 128 -14.94 11.34 -12.62
N ARG A 129 -13.78 11.97 -12.78
CA ARG A 129 -13.48 12.89 -13.87
C ARG A 129 -12.85 12.21 -15.10
N GLY A 130 -12.69 10.88 -15.07
CA GLY A 130 -12.02 10.12 -16.13
C GLY A 130 -10.51 10.23 -16.13
N GLU A 131 -9.92 10.76 -15.06
CA GLU A 131 -8.48 10.94 -14.92
C GLU A 131 -7.77 9.62 -14.54
N ARG A 132 -6.54 9.50 -14.98
CA ARG A 132 -5.69 8.32 -14.74
C ARG A 132 -4.74 8.58 -13.58
N VAL A 133 -4.86 7.78 -12.55
CA VAL A 133 -4.10 7.92 -11.31
C VAL A 133 -2.98 6.87 -11.26
N LEU A 134 -1.77 7.29 -10.93
CA LEU A 134 -0.64 6.41 -10.63
C LEU A 134 -0.40 6.40 -9.11
N ILE A 135 -0.25 5.21 -8.52
CA ILE A 135 0.03 5.07 -7.09
C ILE A 135 1.28 4.21 -6.90
N SER A 136 2.30 4.76 -6.26
CA SER A 136 3.45 4.01 -5.76
C SER A 136 3.26 3.74 -4.27
N THR A 137 3.17 2.46 -3.89
CA THR A 137 2.91 2.05 -2.52
C THR A 137 3.56 0.69 -2.20
N HIS A 138 3.09 -0.01 -1.18
CA HIS A 138 3.73 -1.19 -0.60
C HIS A 138 2.81 -2.40 -0.61
N GLY A 139 3.40 -3.59 -0.41
CA GLY A 139 2.71 -4.86 -0.56
C GLY A 139 1.47 -5.00 0.32
N ASN A 140 1.55 -4.72 1.63
CA ASN A 140 0.37 -4.86 2.49
C ASN A 140 -0.66 -3.75 2.26
N THR A 141 -0.21 -2.53 2.01
CA THR A 141 -1.11 -1.42 1.69
C THR A 141 -1.89 -1.70 0.41
N LEU A 142 -1.23 -2.25 -0.62
CA LEU A 142 -1.88 -2.63 -1.85
C LEU A 142 -2.81 -3.84 -1.67
N ARG A 143 -2.41 -4.85 -0.87
CA ARG A 143 -3.29 -5.97 -0.49
C ARG A 143 -4.57 -5.49 0.19
N ALA A 144 -4.42 -4.58 1.16
CA ALA A 144 -5.53 -3.98 1.88
C ALA A 144 -6.49 -3.22 0.95
N LEU A 145 -5.95 -2.45 0.00
CA LEU A 145 -6.75 -1.74 -1.00
C LEU A 145 -7.44 -2.68 -1.97
N LEU A 146 -6.73 -3.68 -2.50
CA LEU A 146 -7.30 -4.66 -3.42
C LEU A 146 -8.38 -5.53 -2.76
N MET A 147 -8.24 -5.83 -1.46
CA MET A 147 -9.29 -6.49 -0.69
C MET A 147 -10.61 -5.72 -0.78
N ASP A 148 -10.58 -4.41 -0.62
CA ASP A 148 -11.77 -3.55 -0.72
C ASP A 148 -12.30 -3.47 -2.15
N LEU A 149 -11.41 -3.18 -3.11
CA LEU A 149 -11.79 -2.95 -4.52
C LEU A 149 -12.26 -4.22 -5.25
N ALA A 150 -11.69 -5.37 -4.92
CA ALA A 150 -12.01 -6.66 -5.56
C ALA A 150 -12.96 -7.53 -4.73
N GLY A 151 -13.38 -7.07 -3.54
CA GLY A 151 -14.29 -7.81 -2.65
C GLY A 151 -13.69 -9.11 -2.11
N MET A 152 -12.36 -9.15 -1.89
CA MET A 152 -11.69 -10.36 -1.41
C MET A 152 -12.10 -10.67 0.04
N SER A 153 -12.31 -11.94 0.32
CA SER A 153 -12.48 -12.46 1.68
C SER A 153 -11.17 -12.36 2.49
N ILE A 154 -11.27 -12.49 3.81
CA ILE A 154 -10.09 -12.54 4.70
C ILE A 154 -9.14 -13.68 4.26
N ARG A 155 -9.68 -14.86 3.99
CA ARG A 155 -8.87 -16.01 3.58
C ARG A 155 -8.11 -15.76 2.27
N GLU A 156 -8.74 -15.13 1.30
CA GLU A 156 -8.10 -14.79 0.03
C GLU A 156 -7.00 -13.76 0.22
N VAL A 157 -7.25 -12.68 0.96
CA VAL A 157 -6.22 -11.63 1.15
C VAL A 157 -5.03 -12.11 1.99
N GLU A 158 -5.23 -13.00 2.95
CA GLU A 158 -4.12 -13.59 3.73
C GLU A 158 -3.18 -14.43 2.86
N GLY A 159 -3.73 -15.17 1.89
CA GLY A 159 -2.97 -15.96 0.91
C GLY A 159 -2.47 -15.16 -0.30
N PHE A 160 -2.95 -13.93 -0.49
CA PHE A 160 -2.64 -13.16 -1.68
C PHE A 160 -1.25 -12.52 -1.62
N GLU A 161 -0.41 -12.82 -2.61
CA GLU A 161 0.94 -12.26 -2.73
C GLU A 161 1.04 -11.28 -3.90
N ILE A 162 1.63 -10.13 -3.63
CA ILE A 162 1.94 -9.12 -4.65
C ILE A 162 3.46 -9.12 -4.85
N PRO A 163 3.95 -9.59 -6.00
CA PRO A 163 5.37 -9.54 -6.30
C PRO A 163 5.87 -8.10 -6.35
N THR A 164 7.07 -7.89 -5.82
CA THR A 164 7.71 -6.56 -5.84
C THR A 164 7.94 -6.10 -7.28
N ALA A 165 7.75 -4.81 -7.52
CA ALA A 165 7.97 -4.15 -8.82
C ALA A 165 7.08 -4.68 -9.98
N ARG A 166 5.96 -5.35 -9.66
CA ARG A 166 4.97 -5.73 -10.68
C ARG A 166 3.80 -4.75 -10.67
N PRO A 167 3.66 -3.92 -11.72
CA PRO A 167 2.58 -2.96 -11.79
C PRO A 167 1.22 -3.65 -11.95
N ILE A 168 0.24 -3.19 -11.19
CA ILE A 168 -1.16 -3.58 -11.31
C ILE A 168 -1.92 -2.45 -11.97
N ARG A 169 -2.69 -2.78 -13.00
CA ARG A 169 -3.67 -1.88 -13.58
C ARG A 169 -5.05 -2.28 -13.08
N TYR A 170 -5.79 -1.30 -12.57
CA TYR A 170 -7.19 -1.43 -12.21
C TYR A 170 -8.02 -0.57 -13.16
N ASP A 171 -9.03 -1.15 -13.78
CA ASP A 171 -9.88 -0.46 -14.74
C ASP A 171 -11.24 -0.13 -14.10
N PHE A 172 -11.77 1.05 -14.43
CA PHE A 172 -13.08 1.53 -13.98
C PHE A 172 -13.92 1.93 -15.19
N ASP A 173 -15.24 1.83 -15.06
CA ASP A 173 -16.14 2.37 -16.07
C ASP A 173 -16.33 3.88 -15.91
N ARG A 174 -17.12 4.49 -16.81
CA ARG A 174 -17.44 5.92 -16.77
C ARG A 174 -18.21 6.38 -15.51
N HIS A 175 -18.73 5.46 -14.73
CA HIS A 175 -19.44 5.72 -13.48
C HIS A 175 -18.55 5.46 -12.24
N GLY A 176 -17.28 5.12 -12.44
CA GLY A 176 -16.34 4.80 -11.37
C GLY A 176 -16.53 3.40 -10.79
N GLN A 177 -17.31 2.53 -11.44
CA GLN A 177 -17.46 1.14 -11.01
C GLN A 177 -16.22 0.34 -11.43
N ALA A 178 -15.71 -0.48 -10.52
CA ALA A 178 -14.58 -1.34 -10.75
C ALA A 178 -14.89 -2.42 -11.80
N LEU A 179 -14.08 -2.48 -12.86
CA LEU A 179 -14.20 -3.49 -13.92
C LEU A 179 -13.25 -4.67 -13.70
N GLY A 180 -12.25 -4.51 -12.87
CA GLY A 180 -11.27 -5.53 -12.54
C GLY A 180 -9.83 -5.06 -12.66
N TRP A 181 -8.90 -5.96 -12.38
CA TRP A 181 -7.48 -5.64 -12.36
C TRP A 181 -6.62 -6.72 -13.04
N ARG A 182 -5.40 -6.35 -13.46
CA ARG A 182 -4.39 -7.26 -14.01
C ARG A 182 -2.97 -6.73 -13.79
N TYR A 183 -2.00 -7.60 -13.84
CA TYR A 183 -0.60 -7.19 -13.94
C TYR A 183 -0.30 -6.69 -15.38
N LEU A 184 0.53 -5.64 -15.50
CA LEU A 184 0.88 -5.05 -16.80
C LEU A 184 1.98 -5.82 -17.55
N ASP A 185 2.77 -6.61 -16.87
CA ASP A 185 3.96 -7.32 -17.40
C ASP A 185 3.69 -8.75 -17.82
N THR A 186 2.46 -9.21 -17.72
CA THR A 186 2.10 -10.60 -18.04
C THR A 186 1.03 -10.68 -19.12
N ASN A 187 1.28 -11.55 -20.08
CA ASN A 187 0.24 -12.14 -20.93
C ASN A 187 -0.59 -13.22 -20.17
N ILE A 188 -0.50 -13.24 -18.84
CA ILE A 188 -1.22 -14.19 -18.00
C ILE A 188 -2.45 -13.49 -17.46
N ASP A 189 -3.60 -13.81 -18.01
CA ASP A 189 -4.91 -13.50 -17.46
C ASP A 189 -5.09 -14.27 -16.14
N LEU A 190 -4.83 -13.62 -15.00
CA LEU A 190 -5.15 -14.16 -13.67
C LEU A 190 -6.64 -13.97 -13.30
N ALA A 191 -7.46 -13.52 -14.25
CA ALA A 191 -8.90 -13.39 -14.05
C ALA A 191 -9.65 -14.76 -14.09
N LYS A 192 -8.92 -15.89 -14.17
CA LYS A 192 -9.51 -17.23 -14.18
C LYS A 192 -8.93 -18.10 -13.06
N SER A 193 -9.23 -17.75 -11.82
CA SER A 193 -9.11 -18.65 -10.68
C SER A 193 -10.18 -18.24 -9.67
N ALA A 194 -11.42 -18.41 -10.03
CA ALA A 194 -12.56 -18.50 -9.12
C ALA A 194 -12.85 -19.97 -8.86
#